data_f353f2c8f576980a6998507219df608a
#
_entry.id   f353f2c8f576980a6998507219df608a
#
_cell.length_a   1.000
_cell.length_b   1.000
_cell.length_c   1.000
_cell.angle_alpha   90.00
_cell.angle_beta   90.00
_cell.angle_gamma   90.00
#
_symmetry.space_group_name_H-M   'P 1'
#
loop_
_entity.id
_entity.type
_entity.pdbx_description
1 polymer ?
#
loop_
_entity_poly.entity_id
_entity_poly.type
_entity_poly.pdbx_seq_one_letter_code
_entity_poly.pdbx_strand_id
1 'polypeptide(L)'
;MNGIIVIAHAPLASALRECVLHVFPDAAPCLQALDIPAQQTPEASLEQLRALLRESGASDHLLLTDLVGATPCNVASQSTDGVHTRLLAGVNLPMLLRAVSYRHEALDTLCER
;
A
#
# COMPACT_ATOMS: atom_id res chain seq x y z
N MET A 1 1.48 15.05 2.61
CA MET A 1 0.97 13.78 3.17
C MET A 1 1.22 12.66 2.18
N ASN A 2 1.66 11.50 2.68
CA ASN A 2 1.90 10.35 1.81
C ASN A 2 0.62 9.58 1.54
N GLY A 3 0.49 9.04 0.34
CA GLY A 3 -0.50 8.03 0.05
C GLY A 3 0.02 6.67 0.49
N ILE A 4 -0.83 5.85 1.06
CA ILE A 4 -0.48 4.51 1.52
C ILE A 4 -1.38 3.50 0.79
N ILE A 5 -0.76 2.52 0.15
CA ILE A 5 -1.49 1.48 -0.57
C ILE A 5 -1.03 0.12 -0.05
N VAL A 6 -1.99 -0.66 0.43
CA VAL A 6 -1.74 -2.06 0.82
C VAL A 6 -2.05 -2.94 -0.37
N ILE A 7 -1.10 -3.76 -0.76
CA ILE A 7 -1.23 -4.70 -1.89
C ILE A 7 -0.98 -6.10 -1.36
N ALA A 8 -1.99 -6.93 -1.36
CA ALA A 8 -1.87 -8.25 -0.74
C ALA A 8 -2.83 -9.24 -1.41
N HIS A 9 -2.63 -10.52 -1.14
CA HIS A 9 -3.55 -11.55 -1.60
C HIS A 9 -4.97 -11.27 -1.10
N ALA A 10 -5.96 -11.44 -1.97
CA ALA A 10 -7.35 -11.22 -1.60
C ALA A 10 -7.77 -12.20 -0.50
N PRO A 11 -8.50 -11.77 0.53
CA PRO A 11 -9.05 -10.43 0.79
C PRO A 11 -8.25 -9.63 1.83
N LEU A 12 -6.97 -9.91 2.01
CA LEU A 12 -6.18 -9.37 3.12
C LEU A 12 -6.04 -7.85 3.06
N ALA A 13 -5.79 -7.28 1.88
CA ALA A 13 -5.57 -5.84 1.78
C ALA A 13 -6.81 -5.06 2.23
N SER A 14 -7.98 -5.42 1.73
CA SER A 14 -9.23 -4.80 2.12
C SER A 14 -9.53 -4.98 3.61
N ALA A 15 -9.26 -6.18 4.14
CA ALA A 15 -9.50 -6.47 5.54
C ALA A 15 -8.60 -5.60 6.44
N LEU A 16 -7.33 -5.44 6.09
CA LEU A 16 -6.42 -4.58 6.83
C LEU A 16 -6.89 -3.12 6.80
N ARG A 17 -7.30 -2.65 5.63
CA ARG A 17 -7.81 -1.28 5.51
C ARG A 17 -9.02 -1.06 6.40
N GLU A 18 -9.97 -1.98 6.39
CA GLU A 18 -11.16 -1.85 7.24
C GLU A 18 -10.79 -1.76 8.72
N CYS A 19 -9.84 -2.58 9.17
CA CYS A 19 -9.39 -2.54 10.56
C CYS A 19 -8.78 -1.18 10.91
N VAL A 20 -7.96 -0.62 10.02
CA VAL A 20 -7.35 0.68 10.26
C VAL A 20 -8.40 1.78 10.32
N LEU A 21 -9.40 1.73 9.46
CA LEU A 21 -10.44 2.77 9.42
C LEU A 21 -11.33 2.76 10.66
N HIS A 22 -11.36 1.67 11.41
CA HIS A 22 -12.01 1.68 12.73
C HIS A 22 -11.26 2.57 13.73
N VAL A 23 -9.94 2.64 13.61
CA VAL A 23 -9.09 3.43 14.49
C VAL A 23 -8.89 4.85 13.96
N PHE A 24 -8.68 4.98 12.66
CA PHE A 24 -8.41 6.25 11.98
C PHE A 24 -9.39 6.47 10.83
N PRO A 25 -10.67 6.81 11.11
CA PRO A 25 -11.66 7.00 10.03
C PRO A 25 -11.28 8.09 9.05
N ASP A 26 -10.54 9.10 9.49
CA ASP A 26 -10.08 10.20 8.65
C ASP A 26 -8.96 9.81 7.69
N ALA A 27 -8.40 8.62 7.81
CA ALA A 27 -7.37 8.13 6.90
C ALA A 27 -7.93 7.63 5.56
N ALA A 28 -9.23 7.48 5.43
CA ALA A 28 -9.83 6.90 4.23
C ALA A 28 -9.33 7.52 2.91
N PRO A 29 -9.18 8.84 2.79
CA PRO A 29 -8.72 9.43 1.52
C PRO A 29 -7.27 9.09 1.17
N CYS A 30 -6.41 8.79 2.15
CA CYS A 30 -4.99 8.54 1.90
C CYS A 30 -4.61 7.06 2.00
N LEU A 31 -5.53 6.19 2.40
CA LEU A 31 -5.27 4.77 2.56
C LEU A 31 -6.12 3.98 1.57
N GLN A 32 -5.45 3.22 0.70
CA GLN A 32 -6.12 2.40 -0.30
C GLN A 32 -5.66 0.96 -0.19
N ALA A 33 -6.49 0.05 -0.70
CA ALA A 33 -6.20 -1.37 -0.68
C ALA A 33 -6.41 -1.97 -2.06
N LEU A 34 -5.49 -2.83 -2.47
CA LEU A 34 -5.60 -3.60 -3.70
C LEU A 34 -5.50 -5.08 -3.36
N ASP A 35 -6.63 -5.77 -3.44
CA ASP A 35 -6.67 -7.21 -3.29
C ASP A 35 -6.31 -7.87 -4.62
N ILE A 36 -5.36 -8.80 -4.58
CA ILE A 36 -4.95 -9.52 -5.77
C ILE A 36 -5.52 -10.93 -5.74
N PRO A 37 -6.50 -11.23 -6.61
CA PRO A 37 -7.06 -12.58 -6.70
C PRO A 37 -6.03 -13.55 -7.24
N ALA A 38 -6.12 -14.83 -6.82
CA ALA A 38 -5.17 -15.84 -7.21
C ALA A 38 -5.09 -16.06 -8.73
N GLN A 39 -6.17 -15.78 -9.44
CA GLN A 39 -6.28 -16.07 -10.87
C GLN A 39 -6.07 -14.83 -11.75
N GLN A 40 -5.85 -13.67 -11.14
CA GLN A 40 -5.61 -12.45 -11.90
C GLN A 40 -4.18 -12.44 -12.44
N THR A 41 -4.02 -11.97 -13.70
CA THR A 41 -2.67 -11.87 -14.27
C THR A 41 -1.88 -10.76 -13.61
N PRO A 42 -0.53 -10.88 -13.55
CA PRO A 42 0.29 -9.79 -13.02
C PRO A 42 0.11 -8.47 -13.78
N GLU A 43 -0.11 -8.54 -15.09
CA GLU A 43 -0.33 -7.35 -15.91
C GLU A 43 -1.61 -6.61 -15.50
N ALA A 44 -2.68 -7.34 -15.26
CA ALA A 44 -3.94 -6.73 -14.82
C ALA A 44 -3.79 -6.11 -13.44
N SER A 45 -3.08 -6.77 -12.53
CA SER A 45 -2.83 -6.24 -11.19
C SER A 45 -1.97 -4.99 -11.24
N LEU A 46 -0.95 -4.98 -12.10
CA LEU A 46 -0.08 -3.81 -12.25
C LEU A 46 -0.86 -2.61 -12.79
N GLU A 47 -1.77 -2.84 -13.74
CA GLU A 47 -2.61 -1.77 -14.28
C GLU A 47 -3.53 -1.18 -13.22
N GLN A 48 -4.11 -2.04 -12.37
CA GLN A 48 -4.92 -1.56 -11.25
C GLN A 48 -4.12 -0.74 -10.27
N LEU A 49 -2.89 -1.17 -9.94
CA LEU A 49 -2.02 -0.41 -9.06
C LEU A 49 -1.68 0.95 -9.64
N ARG A 50 -1.34 1.00 -10.92
CA ARG A 50 -1.01 2.26 -11.58
C ARG A 50 -2.20 3.22 -11.56
N ALA A 51 -3.42 2.69 -11.74
CA ALA A 51 -4.63 3.50 -11.65
C ALA A 51 -4.80 4.11 -10.27
N LEU A 52 -4.58 3.31 -9.21
CA LEU A 52 -4.66 3.82 -7.84
C LEU A 52 -3.62 4.91 -7.58
N LEU A 53 -2.41 4.74 -8.08
CA LEU A 53 -1.36 5.74 -7.93
C LEU A 53 -1.74 7.06 -8.62
N ARG A 54 -2.31 6.98 -9.81
CA ARG A 54 -2.74 8.18 -10.53
C ARG A 54 -3.90 8.89 -9.83
N GLU A 55 -4.82 8.13 -9.28
CA GLU A 55 -6.04 8.67 -8.69
C GLU A 55 -5.87 9.20 -7.28
N SER A 56 -4.79 8.83 -6.59
CA SER A 56 -4.62 9.16 -5.17
C SER A 56 -4.41 10.64 -4.91
N GLY A 57 -3.87 11.37 -5.89
CA GLY A 57 -3.56 12.79 -5.72
C GLY A 57 -2.33 13.08 -4.87
N ALA A 58 -1.74 12.08 -4.23
CA ALA A 58 -0.51 12.26 -3.48
C ALA A 58 0.70 12.21 -4.40
N SER A 59 1.76 12.96 -4.05
CA SER A 59 3.00 12.95 -4.82
C SER A 59 3.90 11.79 -4.42
N ASP A 60 3.84 11.36 -3.16
CA ASP A 60 4.65 10.27 -2.63
C ASP A 60 3.75 9.16 -2.11
N HIS A 61 4.21 7.92 -2.28
CA HIS A 61 3.44 6.73 -1.87
C HIS A 61 4.31 5.73 -1.13
N LEU A 62 3.73 5.13 -0.10
CA LEU A 62 4.29 3.96 0.56
C LEU A 62 3.42 2.75 0.19
N LEU A 63 4.05 1.76 -0.42
CA LEU A 63 3.39 0.51 -0.79
C LEU A 63 3.74 -0.55 0.25
N LEU A 64 2.74 -1.22 0.79
CA LEU A 64 2.91 -2.26 1.79
C LEU A 64 2.35 -3.57 1.25
N THR A 65 3.17 -4.61 1.20
CA THR A 65 2.77 -5.92 0.69
C THR A 65 2.87 -6.99 1.76
N ASP A 66 2.24 -8.15 1.51
CA ASP A 66 2.23 -9.25 2.48
C ASP A 66 3.53 -10.05 2.48
N LEU A 67 3.93 -10.67 1.37
CA LEU A 67 5.07 -11.58 1.34
C LEU A 67 6.07 -11.19 0.26
N VAL A 68 7.36 -11.23 0.61
CA VAL A 68 8.46 -11.10 -0.36
C VAL A 68 8.42 -12.30 -1.32
N GLY A 69 8.58 -12.03 -2.62
CA GLY A 69 8.62 -13.08 -3.64
C GLY A 69 7.25 -13.55 -4.12
N ALA A 70 6.17 -13.09 -3.49
CA ALA A 70 4.81 -13.39 -3.96
C ALA A 70 4.36 -12.39 -5.02
N THR A 71 3.29 -12.70 -5.73
CA THR A 71 2.78 -11.84 -6.80
C THR A 71 2.48 -10.41 -6.35
N PRO A 72 1.81 -10.15 -5.20
CA PRO A 72 1.58 -8.78 -4.78
C PRO A 72 2.85 -7.97 -4.63
N CYS A 73 3.89 -8.55 -4.04
CA CYS A 73 5.17 -7.87 -3.87
C CYS A 73 5.84 -7.63 -5.23
N ASN A 74 5.78 -8.60 -6.14
CA ASN A 74 6.38 -8.47 -7.47
C ASN A 74 5.68 -7.39 -8.29
N VAL A 75 4.37 -7.31 -8.20
CA VAL A 75 3.59 -6.26 -8.88
C VAL A 75 3.97 -4.89 -8.31
N ALA A 76 4.03 -4.77 -6.99
CA ALA A 76 4.34 -3.50 -6.33
C ALA A 76 5.74 -3.02 -6.69
N SER A 77 6.73 -3.91 -6.74
CA SER A 77 8.11 -3.51 -7.01
C SER A 77 8.30 -2.93 -8.41
N GLN A 78 7.45 -3.29 -9.37
CA GLN A 78 7.50 -2.71 -10.72
C GLN A 78 7.07 -1.25 -10.77
N SER A 79 6.37 -0.77 -9.74
CA SER A 79 5.93 0.62 -9.67
C SER A 79 6.77 1.46 -8.71
N THR A 80 7.82 0.87 -8.13
CA THR A 80 8.66 1.53 -7.13
C THR A 80 9.85 2.21 -7.81
N ASP A 81 10.06 3.49 -7.49
CA ASP A 81 11.21 4.25 -8.00
C ASP A 81 12.26 4.53 -6.91
N GLY A 82 11.96 4.16 -5.66
CA GLY A 82 12.87 4.35 -4.53
C GLY A 82 12.92 5.77 -3.97
N VAL A 83 12.23 6.71 -4.59
CA VAL A 83 12.21 8.12 -4.18
C VAL A 83 10.80 8.56 -3.81
N HIS A 84 9.89 8.56 -4.78
CA HIS A 84 8.51 8.98 -4.57
C HIS A 84 7.57 7.82 -4.29
N THR A 85 8.00 6.61 -4.59
CA THR A 85 7.25 5.38 -4.33
C THR A 85 8.18 4.36 -3.70
N ARG A 86 7.94 4.03 -2.44
CA ARG A 86 8.75 3.09 -1.67
C ARG A 86 7.91 1.87 -1.30
N LEU A 87 8.58 0.73 -1.15
CA LEU A 87 7.94 -0.56 -0.89
C LEU A 87 8.49 -1.19 0.37
N LEU A 88 7.59 -1.67 1.24
CA LEU A 88 7.93 -2.50 2.39
C LEU A 88 7.08 -3.77 2.33
N ALA A 89 7.70 -4.91 2.57
CA ALA A 89 7.03 -6.20 2.58
C ALA A 89 6.79 -6.70 4.00
N GLY A 90 5.92 -7.70 4.14
CA GLY A 90 5.59 -8.26 5.44
C GLY A 90 4.60 -7.44 6.23
N VAL A 91 3.64 -6.81 5.55
CA VAL A 91 2.67 -5.94 6.20
C VAL A 91 1.86 -6.71 7.25
N ASN A 92 1.62 -6.05 8.38
CA ASN A 92 0.73 -6.53 9.42
C ASN A 92 -0.02 -5.33 9.98
N LEU A 93 -1.03 -5.59 10.80
CA LEU A 93 -1.87 -4.51 11.31
C LEU A 93 -1.10 -3.49 12.15
N PRO A 94 -0.21 -3.89 13.09
CA PRO A 94 0.58 -2.89 13.83
C PRO A 94 1.44 -2.01 12.93
N MET A 95 2.09 -2.59 11.91
CA MET A 95 2.88 -1.83 10.95
C MET A 95 2.00 -0.82 10.21
N LEU A 96 0.83 -1.25 9.75
CA LEU A 96 -0.06 -0.38 9.00
C LEU A 96 -0.61 0.75 9.87
N LEU A 97 -1.00 0.47 11.11
CA LEU A 97 -1.45 1.49 12.04
C LEU A 97 -0.36 2.53 12.29
N ARG A 98 0.89 2.08 12.42
CA ARG A 98 2.03 2.98 12.62
C ARG A 98 2.25 3.85 11.40
N ALA A 99 2.20 3.27 10.19
CA ALA A 99 2.36 4.02 8.96
C ALA A 99 1.30 5.11 8.82
N VAL A 100 0.05 4.80 9.12
CA VAL A 100 -1.05 5.75 9.05
C VAL A 100 -0.88 6.85 10.11
N SER A 101 -0.44 6.49 11.32
CA SER A 101 -0.20 7.46 12.39
C SER A 101 0.84 8.52 11.99
N TYR A 102 1.85 8.12 11.24
CA TYR A 102 2.96 9.00 10.85
C TYR A 102 2.90 9.40 9.36
N ARG A 103 1.73 9.31 8.75
CA ARG A 103 1.59 9.52 7.30
C ARG A 103 1.95 10.93 6.82
N HIS A 104 2.05 11.88 7.74
CA HIS A 104 2.40 13.27 7.40
C HIS A 104 3.92 13.50 7.32
N GLU A 105 4.73 12.54 7.76
CA GLU A 105 6.17 12.67 7.70
C GLU A 105 6.69 12.44 6.28
N ALA A 106 7.91 12.92 6.01
CA ALA A 106 8.56 12.66 4.72
C ALA A 106 8.65 11.15 4.48
N LEU A 107 8.60 10.74 3.22
CA LEU A 107 8.54 9.33 2.86
C LEU A 107 9.73 8.54 3.41
N ASP A 108 10.94 9.08 3.32
CA ASP A 108 12.13 8.41 3.86
C ASP A 108 12.00 8.18 5.36
N THR A 109 11.54 9.18 6.10
CA THR A 109 11.35 9.07 7.55
C THR A 109 10.26 8.04 7.87
N LEU A 110 9.17 8.05 7.10
CA LEU A 110 8.08 7.12 7.29
C LEU A 110 8.54 5.68 7.12
N CYS A 111 9.39 5.41 6.12
CA CYS A 111 9.90 4.05 5.87
C CYS A 111 10.75 3.52 7.01
N GLU A 112 11.37 4.39 7.79
CA GLU A 112 12.22 4.01 8.92
C GLU A 112 11.44 3.79 10.22
N ARG A 113 10.17 4.17 10.26
CA ARG A 113 9.33 3.96 11.44
C ARG A 113 8.95 2.49 11.55
#